data_5ed0a1f82979585485f3c629358d0e38
#
_entry.id   5ed0a1f82979585485f3c629358d0e38
#
_cell.length_a   1.000
_cell.length_b   1.000
_cell.length_c   1.000
_cell.angle_alpha   90.00
_cell.angle_beta   90.00
_cell.angle_gamma   90.00
#
_symmetry.space_group_name_H-M   'P 1'
#
loop_
_entity.id
_entity.type
_entity.pdbx_description
1 polymer ?
#
loop_
_entity_poly.entity_id
_entity_poly.type
_entity_poly.pdbx_seq_one_letter_code
_entity_poly.pdbx_strand_id
1 'polypeptide(L)'
;LRVTSSGEVHASAPLGASRERIEAFVKRNSTWIVSRLAKREQHQATAREPLSTSSVIALWGKPITVQDALDHNFASPVPRPKQATFASFMGTDESDEGPQAKRRAILDGLTSDELQAHISQLYTTEVTAALRDIVHAYEITMSVAVSRVSVRSMKTRWGSCTPKTGAIRIARELAAYPIECLDMVVAH
;
A
#
# COMPACT_ATOMS: atom_id res chain seq x y z
N LEU A 1 -3.06 -3.56 27.43
CA LEU A 1 -4.40 -3.26 26.95
C LEU A 1 -4.36 -3.04 25.44
N ARG A 2 -5.25 -3.68 24.69
CA ARG A 2 -5.33 -3.62 23.21
C ARG A 2 -6.81 -3.65 22.79
N VAL A 3 -7.16 -2.84 21.81
CA VAL A 3 -8.44 -2.93 21.10
C VAL A 3 -8.17 -3.67 19.77
N THR A 4 -8.92 -4.71 19.51
CA THR A 4 -8.79 -5.54 18.28
C THR A 4 -9.49 -4.87 17.09
N SER A 5 -9.25 -5.39 15.90
CA SER A 5 -9.99 -4.97 14.69
C SER A 5 -11.48 -5.31 14.74
N SER A 6 -11.91 -6.26 15.57
CA SER A 6 -13.33 -6.56 15.85
C SER A 6 -13.97 -5.61 16.85
N GLY A 7 -13.19 -4.78 17.57
CA GLY A 7 -13.67 -3.87 18.62
C GLY A 7 -13.63 -4.49 20.02
N GLU A 8 -13.10 -5.70 20.14
CA GLU A 8 -12.94 -6.34 21.45
C GLU A 8 -11.76 -5.73 22.20
N VAL A 9 -11.92 -5.57 23.50
CA VAL A 9 -10.87 -5.06 24.38
C VAL A 9 -10.17 -6.20 25.08
N HIS A 10 -8.88 -6.37 24.82
CA HIS A 10 -8.05 -7.39 25.47
C HIS A 10 -7.11 -6.75 26.49
N ALA A 11 -7.15 -7.23 27.72
CA ALA A 11 -6.18 -6.91 28.75
C ALA A 11 -5.27 -8.12 28.99
N SER A 12 -3.95 -7.94 28.85
CA SER A 12 -2.94 -8.95 29.20
C SER A 12 -2.32 -8.57 30.53
N ALA A 13 -2.14 -9.55 31.41
CA ALA A 13 -1.53 -9.37 32.71
C ALA A 13 -0.54 -10.51 33.01
N PRO A 14 0.48 -10.27 33.86
CA PRO A 14 1.36 -11.37 34.35
C PRO A 14 0.59 -12.48 35.08
N LEU A 15 1.11 -13.69 35.01
CA LEU A 15 0.62 -14.82 35.81
C LEU A 15 0.63 -14.42 37.28
N GLY A 16 -0.51 -14.54 37.96
CA GLY A 16 -0.66 -14.17 39.40
C GLY A 16 -1.24 -12.76 39.64
N ALA A 17 -1.54 -11.98 38.59
CA ALA A 17 -2.29 -10.75 38.78
C ALA A 17 -3.74 -11.05 39.18
N SER A 18 -4.20 -10.46 40.30
CA SER A 18 -5.59 -10.67 40.73
C SER A 18 -6.58 -10.03 39.77
N ARG A 19 -7.76 -10.62 39.68
CA ARG A 19 -8.85 -10.12 38.79
C ARG A 19 -9.23 -8.67 39.10
N GLU A 20 -9.28 -8.33 40.39
CA GLU A 20 -9.64 -6.98 40.85
C GLU A 20 -8.63 -5.94 40.36
N ARG A 21 -7.33 -6.26 40.31
CA ARG A 21 -6.28 -5.38 39.80
C ARG A 21 -6.42 -5.17 38.29
N ILE A 22 -6.78 -6.22 37.55
CA ILE A 22 -7.02 -6.12 36.11
C ILE A 22 -8.25 -5.27 35.83
N GLU A 23 -9.35 -5.48 36.54
CA GLU A 23 -10.57 -4.71 36.41
C GLU A 23 -10.34 -3.22 36.74
N ALA A 24 -9.65 -2.93 37.85
CA ALA A 24 -9.28 -1.56 38.22
C ALA A 24 -8.40 -0.88 37.15
N PHE A 25 -7.47 -1.62 36.55
CA PHE A 25 -6.64 -1.12 35.45
C PHE A 25 -7.46 -0.80 34.21
N VAL A 26 -8.37 -1.70 33.79
CA VAL A 26 -9.26 -1.47 32.64
C VAL A 26 -10.17 -0.26 32.89
N LYS A 27 -10.76 -0.17 34.09
CA LYS A 27 -11.64 0.95 34.50
C LYS A 27 -10.90 2.28 34.47
N ARG A 28 -9.67 2.34 34.95
CA ARG A 28 -8.83 3.56 34.92
C ARG A 28 -8.47 4.00 33.50
N ASN A 29 -8.43 3.07 32.54
CA ASN A 29 -8.14 3.36 31.13
C ASN A 29 -9.39 3.43 30.25
N SER A 30 -10.59 3.56 30.84
CA SER A 30 -11.86 3.58 30.09
C SER A 30 -11.93 4.70 29.05
N THR A 31 -11.46 5.90 29.36
CA THR A 31 -11.42 7.04 28.44
C THR A 31 -10.58 6.75 27.21
N TRP A 32 -9.43 6.09 27.38
CA TRP A 32 -8.58 5.65 26.26
C TRP A 32 -9.29 4.59 25.41
N ILE A 33 -9.98 3.64 26.02
CA ILE A 33 -10.75 2.60 25.32
C ILE A 33 -11.82 3.23 24.46
N VAL A 34 -12.63 4.12 25.03
CA VAL A 34 -13.71 4.84 24.32
C VAL A 34 -13.15 5.65 23.14
N SER A 35 -12.06 6.39 23.37
CA SER A 35 -11.40 7.16 22.30
C SER A 35 -10.91 6.26 21.15
N ARG A 36 -10.38 5.07 21.47
CA ARG A 36 -9.94 4.12 20.45
C ARG A 36 -11.08 3.49 19.68
N LEU A 37 -12.19 3.18 20.36
CA LEU A 37 -13.39 2.66 19.72
C LEU A 37 -14.03 3.71 18.78
N ALA A 38 -14.16 4.96 19.25
CA ALA A 38 -14.70 6.05 18.45
C ALA A 38 -13.85 6.32 17.18
N LYS A 39 -12.51 6.38 17.31
CA LYS A 39 -11.61 6.49 16.14
C LYS A 39 -11.77 5.34 15.17
N ARG A 40 -11.99 4.14 15.68
CA ARG A 40 -12.21 2.96 14.83
C ARG A 40 -13.54 3.06 14.06
N GLU A 41 -14.62 3.50 14.71
CA GLU A 41 -15.91 3.72 14.06
C GLU A 41 -15.82 4.77 12.96
N GLN A 42 -15.10 5.87 13.20
CA GLN A 42 -14.82 6.87 12.17
C GLN A 42 -14.05 6.28 10.98
N HIS A 43 -13.00 5.51 11.24
CA HIS A 43 -12.25 4.83 10.18
C HIS A 43 -13.09 3.79 9.42
N GLN A 44 -13.99 3.08 10.10
CA GLN A 44 -14.90 2.14 9.44
C GLN A 44 -16.00 2.85 8.65
N ALA A 45 -16.49 3.99 9.09
CA ALA A 45 -17.45 4.79 8.35
C ALA A 45 -16.81 5.34 7.06
N THR A 46 -15.58 5.86 7.13
CA THR A 46 -14.82 6.33 5.96
C THR A 46 -14.44 5.19 5.01
N ALA A 47 -14.17 3.98 5.53
CA ALA A 47 -13.88 2.79 4.73
C ALA A 47 -15.14 2.13 4.11
N ARG A 48 -16.33 2.60 4.44
CA ARG A 48 -17.61 2.07 3.94
C ARG A 48 -18.15 2.78 2.71
N GLU A 49 -17.57 3.92 2.32
CA GLU A 49 -17.91 4.48 1.01
C GLU A 49 -17.43 3.53 -0.09
N PRO A 50 -18.34 3.06 -0.96
CA PRO A 50 -17.95 2.19 -2.05
C PRO A 50 -16.94 2.92 -2.93
N LEU A 51 -15.86 2.25 -3.27
CA LEU A 51 -14.86 2.78 -4.16
C LEU A 51 -15.48 3.03 -5.53
N SER A 52 -15.24 4.19 -6.10
CA SER A 52 -15.67 4.59 -7.44
C SER A 52 -14.49 5.07 -8.25
N THR A 53 -14.65 5.23 -9.54
CA THR A 53 -13.61 5.77 -10.44
C THR A 53 -13.20 7.20 -10.07
N SER A 54 -14.12 7.97 -9.47
CA SER A 54 -13.86 9.33 -8.97
C SER A 54 -13.21 9.37 -7.57
N SER A 55 -13.11 8.23 -6.87
CA SER A 55 -12.46 8.17 -5.56
C SER A 55 -10.99 8.55 -5.68
N VAL A 56 -10.49 9.27 -4.65
CA VAL A 56 -9.07 9.68 -4.61
C VAL A 56 -8.27 8.67 -3.80
N ILE A 57 -7.19 8.20 -4.39
CA ILE A 57 -6.18 7.36 -3.75
C ILE A 57 -4.85 8.09 -3.70
N ALA A 58 -3.92 7.61 -2.90
CA ALA A 58 -2.55 8.11 -2.92
C ALA A 58 -1.67 7.19 -3.77
N LEU A 59 -0.82 7.76 -4.61
CA LEU A 59 0.24 7.04 -5.32
C LEU A 59 1.54 7.83 -5.21
N TRP A 60 2.56 7.22 -4.62
CA TRP A 60 3.85 7.84 -4.30
C TRP A 60 3.70 9.18 -3.56
N GLY A 61 2.76 9.20 -2.59
CA GLY A 61 2.47 10.37 -1.76
C GLY A 61 1.67 11.47 -2.46
N LYS A 62 1.25 11.29 -3.71
CA LYS A 62 0.42 12.24 -4.46
C LYS A 62 -1.02 11.75 -4.52
N PRO A 63 -2.00 12.63 -4.27
CA PRO A 63 -3.40 12.28 -4.47
C PRO A 63 -3.69 12.14 -5.98
N ILE A 64 -4.41 11.10 -6.35
CA ILE A 64 -4.80 10.80 -7.73
C ILE A 64 -6.17 10.14 -7.73
N THR A 65 -6.99 10.39 -8.75
CA THR A 65 -8.25 9.65 -8.90
C THR A 65 -8.00 8.21 -9.30
N VAL A 66 -8.90 7.31 -8.92
CA VAL A 66 -8.83 5.90 -9.34
C VAL A 66 -8.84 5.80 -10.86
N GLN A 67 -9.65 6.62 -11.54
CA GLN A 67 -9.69 6.73 -12.99
C GLN A 67 -8.30 7.01 -13.57
N ASP A 68 -7.67 8.12 -13.14
CA ASP A 68 -6.36 8.51 -13.64
C ASP A 68 -5.28 7.47 -13.31
N ALA A 69 -5.38 6.83 -12.14
CA ALA A 69 -4.45 5.80 -11.72
C ALA A 69 -4.50 4.54 -12.61
N LEU A 70 -5.68 4.20 -13.13
CA LEU A 70 -5.88 3.04 -13.99
C LEU A 70 -5.69 3.36 -15.48
N ASP A 71 -5.99 4.59 -15.91
CA ASP A 71 -5.79 5.03 -17.30
C ASP A 71 -4.32 5.29 -17.63
N HIS A 72 -3.57 5.84 -16.70
CA HIS A 72 -2.16 6.06 -16.86
C HIS A 72 -1.40 4.82 -16.35
N ASN A 73 -0.66 4.16 -17.22
CA ASN A 73 0.41 3.27 -16.81
C ASN A 73 1.46 4.12 -16.07
N PHE A 74 1.22 4.41 -14.78
CA PHE A 74 2.18 5.12 -13.96
C PHE A 74 3.48 4.31 -13.96
N ALA A 75 4.40 4.75 -14.77
CA ALA A 75 5.77 4.30 -14.66
C ALA A 75 6.27 4.78 -13.30
N SER A 76 6.92 3.88 -12.56
CA SER A 76 7.69 4.20 -11.36
C SER A 76 8.35 5.58 -11.51
N PRO A 77 8.36 6.45 -10.46
CA PRO A 77 9.06 7.74 -10.49
C PRO A 77 10.57 7.60 -10.70
N VAL A 78 11.10 6.39 -10.66
CA VAL A 78 12.48 6.11 -11.07
C VAL A 78 12.58 6.36 -12.58
N PRO A 79 13.45 7.28 -13.04
CA PRO A 79 13.64 7.56 -14.46
C PRO A 79 14.08 6.29 -15.17
N ARG A 80 13.17 5.64 -15.89
CA ARG A 80 13.57 4.58 -16.81
C ARG A 80 14.36 5.22 -17.94
N PRO A 81 15.51 4.65 -18.36
CA PRO A 81 16.10 5.07 -19.61
C PRO A 81 15.01 4.89 -20.68
N LYS A 82 14.68 5.97 -21.37
CA LYS A 82 13.72 5.97 -22.47
C LYS A 82 14.25 4.96 -23.51
N GLN A 83 13.72 3.74 -23.47
CA GLN A 83 13.86 2.88 -24.63
C GLN A 83 12.98 3.54 -25.70
N ALA A 84 13.63 4.14 -26.68
CA ALA A 84 12.99 4.63 -27.87
C ALA A 84 12.31 3.45 -28.55
N THR A 85 11.00 3.33 -28.39
CA THR A 85 10.22 2.36 -29.14
C THR A 85 10.14 2.90 -30.59
N PHE A 86 10.27 1.99 -31.57
CA PHE A 86 10.17 2.30 -33.00
C PHE A 86 8.89 3.09 -33.36
N ALA A 87 7.83 2.96 -32.57
CA ALA A 87 6.60 3.73 -32.65
C ALA A 87 6.79 5.26 -32.42
N SER A 88 7.81 5.67 -31.71
CA SER A 88 8.12 7.10 -31.49
C SER A 88 8.76 7.77 -32.71
N PHE A 89 9.19 7.00 -33.71
CA PHE A 89 9.82 7.52 -34.92
C PHE A 89 8.80 7.74 -36.07
N MET A 90 7.69 7.01 -36.05
CA MET A 90 6.61 7.13 -37.03
C MET A 90 5.51 8.03 -36.40
N GLY A 91 5.69 9.34 -36.43
CA GLY A 91 4.74 10.32 -35.92
C GLY A 91 3.30 10.06 -36.39
N THR A 92 2.57 9.24 -35.66
CA THR A 92 1.13 9.11 -35.79
C THR A 92 0.51 10.09 -34.81
N ASP A 93 -0.04 11.14 -35.37
CA ASP A 93 -0.94 12.10 -34.75
C ASP A 93 -2.21 11.31 -34.35
N GLU A 94 -2.26 10.78 -33.14
CA GLU A 94 -3.43 10.06 -32.61
C GLU A 94 -4.27 10.98 -31.74
N SER A 95 -5.10 11.75 -32.39
CA SER A 95 -6.36 12.24 -31.82
C SER A 95 -7.43 11.14 -31.96
N ASP A 96 -7.25 9.98 -31.30
CA ASP A 96 -8.26 8.93 -31.24
C ASP A 96 -8.82 8.81 -29.80
N GLU A 97 -9.91 9.54 -29.53
CA GLU A 97 -10.67 9.42 -28.28
C GLU A 97 -11.36 8.04 -28.12
N GLY A 98 -11.37 7.22 -29.16
CA GLY A 98 -12.11 5.95 -29.20
C GLY A 98 -11.66 4.90 -28.17
N PRO A 99 -10.36 4.59 -27.99
CA PRO A 99 -9.89 3.59 -27.03
C PRO A 99 -10.04 4.04 -25.58
N GLN A 100 -9.87 5.33 -25.31
CA GLN A 100 -9.96 5.89 -23.95
C GLN A 100 -11.42 5.95 -23.46
N ALA A 101 -12.36 6.35 -24.33
CA ALA A 101 -13.77 6.34 -24.00
C ALA A 101 -14.32 4.93 -23.70
N LYS A 102 -13.87 3.92 -24.45
CA LYS A 102 -14.21 2.51 -24.20
C LYS A 102 -13.63 2.00 -22.88
N ARG A 103 -12.38 2.37 -22.55
CA ARG A 103 -11.77 2.04 -21.25
C ARG A 103 -12.53 2.68 -20.09
N ARG A 104 -12.89 3.95 -20.20
CA ARG A 104 -13.72 4.66 -19.21
C ARG A 104 -15.03 3.94 -18.95
N ALA A 105 -15.77 3.60 -20.01
CA ALA A 105 -17.04 2.89 -19.88
C ALA A 105 -16.89 1.51 -19.19
N ILE A 106 -15.76 0.82 -19.39
CA ILE A 106 -15.45 -0.45 -18.71
C ILE A 106 -15.17 -0.19 -17.22
N LEU A 107 -14.41 0.83 -16.88
CA LEU A 107 -14.06 1.15 -15.49
C LEU A 107 -15.27 1.63 -14.68
N ASP A 108 -16.19 2.37 -15.29
CA ASP A 108 -17.43 2.84 -14.65
C ASP A 108 -18.43 1.71 -14.36
N GLY A 109 -18.28 0.57 -15.03
CA GLY A 109 -19.07 -0.64 -14.78
C GLY A 109 -18.48 -1.56 -13.70
N LEU A 110 -17.29 -1.27 -13.17
CA LEU A 110 -16.64 -2.13 -12.17
C LEU A 110 -17.24 -1.93 -10.77
N THR A 111 -17.37 -3.02 -10.06
CA THR A 111 -17.74 -3.01 -8.63
C THR A 111 -16.59 -2.46 -7.77
N SER A 112 -16.91 -2.01 -6.55
CA SER A 112 -15.93 -1.53 -5.58
C SER A 112 -14.82 -2.57 -5.30
N ASP A 113 -15.16 -3.86 -5.28
CA ASP A 113 -14.19 -4.93 -5.03
C ASP A 113 -13.25 -5.13 -6.22
N GLU A 114 -13.77 -5.02 -7.44
CA GLU A 114 -12.96 -5.09 -8.66
C GLU A 114 -12.01 -3.87 -8.77
N LEU A 115 -12.49 -2.67 -8.48
CA LEU A 115 -11.64 -1.47 -8.41
C LEU A 115 -10.54 -1.62 -7.35
N GLN A 116 -10.87 -2.17 -6.17
CA GLN A 116 -9.89 -2.45 -5.13
C GLN A 116 -8.84 -3.49 -5.58
N ALA A 117 -9.24 -4.50 -6.34
CA ALA A 117 -8.33 -5.48 -6.92
C ALA A 117 -7.37 -4.83 -7.93
N HIS A 118 -7.87 -3.95 -8.81
CA HIS A 118 -7.06 -3.20 -9.76
C HIS A 118 -6.05 -2.26 -9.07
N ILE A 119 -6.48 -1.52 -8.05
CA ILE A 119 -5.56 -0.67 -7.25
C ILE A 119 -4.49 -1.53 -6.57
N SER A 120 -4.89 -2.68 -6.04
CA SER A 120 -3.96 -3.63 -5.41
C SER A 120 -2.91 -4.16 -6.38
N GLN A 121 -3.31 -4.40 -7.62
CA GLN A 121 -2.41 -4.80 -8.71
C GLN A 121 -1.49 -3.65 -9.12
N LEU A 122 -2.03 -2.44 -9.28
CA LEU A 122 -1.26 -1.23 -9.56
C LEU A 122 -0.16 -1.03 -8.52
N TYR A 123 -0.51 -1.03 -7.23
CA TYR A 123 0.45 -0.88 -6.13
C TYR A 123 1.54 -1.98 -6.15
N THR A 124 1.15 -3.21 -6.46
CA THR A 124 2.11 -4.32 -6.58
C THR A 124 3.08 -4.08 -7.73
N THR A 125 2.58 -3.64 -8.88
CA THR A 125 3.38 -3.35 -10.07
C THR A 125 4.35 -2.19 -9.82
N GLU A 126 3.85 -1.09 -9.25
CA GLU A 126 4.63 0.12 -8.96
C GLU A 126 5.77 -0.16 -7.96
N VAL A 127 5.45 -0.81 -6.83
CA VAL A 127 6.46 -1.18 -5.84
C VAL A 127 7.47 -2.16 -6.41
N THR A 128 7.03 -3.15 -7.20
CA THR A 128 7.94 -4.12 -7.82
C THR A 128 8.90 -3.45 -8.80
N ALA A 129 8.42 -2.48 -9.58
CA ALA A 129 9.26 -1.72 -10.50
C ALA A 129 10.32 -0.88 -9.76
N ALA A 130 9.89 -0.13 -8.73
CA ALA A 130 10.79 0.70 -7.94
C ALA A 130 11.83 -0.12 -7.16
N LEU A 131 11.42 -1.27 -6.59
CA LEU A 131 12.30 -2.14 -5.81
C LEU A 131 13.50 -2.65 -6.59
N ARG A 132 13.37 -2.88 -7.89
CA ARG A 132 14.46 -3.41 -8.71
C ARG A 132 15.71 -2.54 -8.64
N ASP A 133 15.52 -1.23 -8.80
CA ASP A 133 16.63 -0.28 -8.84
C ASP A 133 17.14 0.02 -7.42
N ILE A 134 16.23 0.15 -6.45
CA ILE A 134 16.57 0.41 -5.05
C ILE A 134 17.38 -0.77 -4.47
N VAL A 135 16.91 -2.00 -4.63
CA VAL A 135 17.61 -3.18 -4.12
C VAL A 135 18.99 -3.32 -4.77
N HIS A 136 19.08 -3.13 -6.09
CA HIS A 136 20.36 -3.20 -6.79
C HIS A 136 21.37 -2.17 -6.27
N ALA A 137 20.93 -0.95 -6.00
CA ALA A 137 21.79 0.09 -5.41
C ALA A 137 22.31 -0.32 -4.02
N TYR A 138 21.46 -0.91 -3.17
CA TYR A 138 21.87 -1.37 -1.84
C TYR A 138 22.73 -2.63 -1.88
N GLU A 139 22.53 -3.55 -2.80
CA GLU A 139 23.41 -4.70 -3.01
C GLU A 139 24.86 -4.26 -3.24
N ILE A 140 25.04 -3.22 -4.09
CA ILE A 140 26.35 -2.65 -4.36
C ILE A 140 26.90 -1.93 -3.12
N THR A 141 26.11 -1.03 -2.52
CA THR A 141 26.57 -0.17 -1.42
C THR A 141 26.91 -0.96 -0.16
N MET A 142 26.13 -1.98 0.16
CA MET A 142 26.29 -2.81 1.36
C MET A 142 27.12 -4.07 1.11
N SER A 143 27.50 -4.35 -0.13
CA SER A 143 28.21 -5.59 -0.54
C SER A 143 27.44 -6.85 -0.09
N VAL A 144 26.13 -6.86 -0.25
CA VAL A 144 25.23 -7.99 0.07
C VAL A 144 24.54 -8.48 -1.19
N ALA A 145 24.04 -9.71 -1.17
CA ALA A 145 23.21 -10.25 -2.25
C ALA A 145 21.81 -10.59 -1.74
N VAL A 146 20.81 -10.14 -2.46
CA VAL A 146 19.40 -10.44 -2.19
C VAL A 146 18.97 -11.60 -3.08
N SER A 147 18.61 -12.74 -2.47
CA SER A 147 18.23 -13.93 -3.21
C SER A 147 16.83 -13.82 -3.83
N ARG A 148 15.92 -13.12 -3.15
CA ARG A 148 14.52 -12.99 -3.56
C ARG A 148 13.88 -11.75 -2.98
N VAL A 149 13.20 -11.00 -3.84
CA VAL A 149 12.30 -9.92 -3.44
C VAL A 149 10.85 -10.31 -3.74
N SER A 150 9.93 -10.02 -2.83
CA SER A 150 8.50 -10.25 -3.03
C SER A 150 7.66 -9.12 -2.47
N VAL A 151 6.67 -8.68 -3.24
CA VAL A 151 5.71 -7.65 -2.85
C VAL A 151 4.39 -8.32 -2.46
N ARG A 152 3.84 -7.96 -1.30
CA ARG A 152 2.61 -8.55 -0.77
C ARG A 152 1.82 -7.52 0.04
N SER A 153 0.53 -7.77 0.26
CA SER A 153 -0.22 -7.05 1.29
C SER A 153 0.28 -7.46 2.68
N MET A 154 0.60 -6.46 3.51
CA MET A 154 1.09 -6.67 4.88
C MET A 154 0.33 -5.79 5.86
N LYS A 155 -0.26 -6.37 6.91
CA LYS A 155 -1.12 -5.64 7.88
C LYS A 155 -0.36 -4.97 9.02
N THR A 156 0.81 -5.47 9.38
CA THR A 156 1.51 -5.07 10.61
C THR A 156 2.95 -4.63 10.42
N ARG A 157 3.50 -4.78 9.23
CA ARG A 157 4.90 -4.44 8.90
C ARG A 157 4.98 -3.86 7.50
N TRP A 158 5.93 -2.99 7.26
CA TRP A 158 6.23 -2.44 5.93
C TRP A 158 7.18 -3.31 5.13
N GLY A 159 8.03 -4.04 5.83
CA GLY A 159 8.96 -4.99 5.24
C GLY A 159 9.40 -6.07 6.21
N SER A 160 10.05 -7.09 5.69
CA SER A 160 10.74 -8.12 6.48
C SER A 160 11.89 -8.71 5.68
N CYS A 161 13.03 -8.90 6.33
CA CYS A 161 14.17 -9.62 5.80
C CYS A 161 14.36 -10.94 6.52
N THR A 162 14.80 -11.97 5.79
CA THR A 162 15.22 -13.24 6.35
C THR A 162 16.71 -13.41 6.06
N PRO A 163 17.62 -13.04 6.99
CA PRO A 163 19.06 -12.99 6.71
C PRO A 163 19.65 -14.33 6.26
N LYS A 164 19.15 -15.46 6.80
CA LYS A 164 19.61 -16.80 6.42
C LYS A 164 19.40 -17.12 4.93
N THR A 165 18.38 -16.58 4.32
CA THR A 165 18.00 -16.88 2.93
C THR A 165 18.20 -15.70 2.00
N GLY A 166 18.54 -14.51 2.51
CA GLY A 166 18.62 -13.28 1.73
C GLY A 166 17.27 -12.85 1.11
N ALA A 167 16.15 -13.32 1.65
CA ALA A 167 14.83 -13.04 1.09
C ALA A 167 14.20 -11.81 1.76
N ILE A 168 13.73 -10.87 0.93
CA ILE A 168 13.05 -9.64 1.34
C ILE A 168 11.57 -9.69 0.93
N ARG A 169 10.69 -9.26 1.84
CA ARG A 169 9.27 -9.04 1.57
C ARG A 169 8.92 -7.60 1.86
N ILE A 170 8.20 -6.96 0.96
CA ILE A 170 7.81 -5.54 1.05
C ILE A 170 6.29 -5.42 0.93
N ALA A 171 5.71 -4.51 1.71
CA ALA A 171 4.29 -4.20 1.66
C ALA A 171 3.97 -3.41 0.39
N ARG A 172 3.00 -3.87 -0.41
CA ARG A 172 2.54 -3.14 -1.60
C ARG A 172 1.90 -1.80 -1.23
N GLU A 173 1.38 -1.68 -0.03
CA GLU A 173 0.76 -0.47 0.50
C GLU A 173 1.74 0.71 0.60
N LEU A 174 3.05 0.48 0.49
CA LEU A 174 4.07 1.53 0.39
C LEU A 174 3.91 2.39 -0.88
N ALA A 175 3.27 1.89 -1.93
CA ALA A 175 2.95 2.69 -3.10
C ALA A 175 2.08 3.92 -2.79
N ALA A 176 1.32 3.91 -1.69
CA ALA A 176 0.54 5.06 -1.26
C ALA A 176 1.38 6.19 -0.62
N TYR A 177 2.62 5.92 -0.24
CA TYR A 177 3.52 6.84 0.45
C TYR A 177 4.60 7.38 -0.49
N PRO A 178 5.29 8.47 -0.13
CA PRO A 178 6.46 8.94 -0.89
C PRO A 178 7.49 7.83 -1.08
N ILE A 179 8.18 7.83 -2.23
CA ILE A 179 9.12 6.75 -2.60
C ILE A 179 10.27 6.61 -1.60
N GLU A 180 10.62 7.68 -0.91
CA GLU A 180 11.63 7.72 0.14
C GLU A 180 11.27 6.78 1.30
N CYS A 181 9.96 6.54 1.54
CA CYS A 181 9.52 5.57 2.54
C CYS A 181 9.86 4.13 2.11
N LEU A 182 9.76 3.82 0.82
CA LEU A 182 10.17 2.52 0.28
C LEU A 182 11.68 2.35 0.39
N ASP A 183 12.43 3.36 0.00
CA ASP A 183 13.90 3.39 0.09
C ASP A 183 14.35 3.14 1.53
N MET A 184 13.78 3.87 2.50
CA MET A 184 14.09 3.70 3.92
C MET A 184 13.77 2.28 4.43
N VAL A 185 12.66 1.68 4.01
CA VAL A 185 12.29 0.31 4.43
C VAL A 185 13.24 -0.73 3.84
N VAL A 186 13.76 -0.52 2.64
CA VAL A 186 14.74 -1.43 2.01
C VAL A 186 16.11 -1.29 2.65
N ALA A 187 16.52 -0.05 3.03
CA ALA A 187 17.80 0.21 3.69
C ALA A 187 17.90 -0.40 5.09
N HIS A 188 16.78 -0.52 5.79
CA HIS A 188 16.69 -1.00 7.19
C HIS A 188 16.75 -2.52 7.30
#